data_2958a8a6c1ee802205ee9d12e71ab2b1
#
_entry.id   2958a8a6c1ee802205ee9d12e71ab2b1
#
_cell.length_a   1.000
_cell.length_b   1.000
_cell.length_c   1.000
_cell.angle_alpha   90.00
_cell.angle_beta   90.00
_cell.angle_gamma   90.00
#
_symmetry.space_group_name_H-M   'P 1'
#
loop_
_entity.id
_entity.type
_entity.pdbx_description
1 polymer ?
#
loop_
_entity_poly.entity_id
_entity_poly.type
_entity_poly.pdbx_seq_one_letter_code
_entity_poly.pdbx_strand_id
1 'polypeptide(L)'
;MFLYVVKILLFSLIFISDALSKEIQVFEFTEIELSTLKVKKIRGADAKTKYSVGTNENGKFLRAVANNSASGLGKEIKINLNKTPFINITWKVEKDLPGIKENTKKGHDFAARVFVIKKTGATPLSNRAINYV
;
A
#
# COMPACT_ATOMS: atom_id res chain seq x y z
N MET A 1 -35.30 26.53 -60.80
CA MET A 1 -34.77 25.27 -60.30
C MET A 1 -33.84 25.60 -59.13
N PHE A 2 -34.34 25.53 -57.90
CA PHE A 2 -33.57 25.90 -56.68
C PHE A 2 -33.01 24.63 -56.08
N LEU A 3 -31.66 24.53 -56.02
CA LEU A 3 -30.94 23.41 -55.41
C LEU A 3 -30.75 23.74 -53.90
N TYR A 4 -31.49 23.03 -53.03
CA TYR A 4 -31.24 23.08 -51.59
C TYR A 4 -30.12 22.11 -51.21
N VAL A 5 -28.97 22.67 -50.83
CA VAL A 5 -27.88 21.88 -50.21
C VAL A 5 -28.16 21.76 -48.73
N VAL A 6 -28.63 20.61 -48.29
CA VAL A 6 -28.78 20.31 -46.84
C VAL A 6 -27.40 19.90 -46.32
N LYS A 7 -26.78 20.81 -45.56
CA LYS A 7 -25.60 20.46 -44.77
C LYS A 7 -26.05 19.68 -43.53
N ILE A 8 -25.85 18.36 -43.59
CA ILE A 8 -25.96 17.51 -42.40
C ILE A 8 -24.71 17.72 -41.55
N LEU A 9 -24.86 18.49 -40.46
CA LEU A 9 -23.83 18.62 -39.44
C LEU A 9 -23.89 17.35 -38.55
N LEU A 10 -23.00 16.39 -38.80
CA LEU A 10 -22.83 15.23 -37.93
C LEU A 10 -22.14 15.71 -36.66
N PHE A 11 -22.90 15.94 -35.62
CA PHE A 11 -22.37 16.20 -34.26
C PHE A 11 -22.00 14.84 -33.67
N SER A 12 -20.76 14.40 -33.85
CA SER A 12 -20.23 13.24 -33.12
C SER A 12 -20.08 13.61 -31.65
N LEU A 13 -21.04 13.23 -30.82
CA LEU A 13 -20.89 13.23 -29.37
C LEU A 13 -19.84 12.19 -28.99
N ILE A 14 -18.63 12.63 -28.79
CA ILE A 14 -17.60 11.80 -28.16
C ILE A 14 -17.99 11.73 -26.69
N PHE A 15 -18.62 10.63 -26.28
CA PHE A 15 -18.75 10.28 -24.87
C PHE A 15 -17.37 9.90 -24.36
N ILE A 16 -16.67 10.86 -23.77
CA ILE A 16 -15.51 10.57 -22.92
C ILE A 16 -16.12 9.96 -21.66
N SER A 17 -16.20 8.63 -21.64
CA SER A 17 -16.46 7.93 -20.39
C SER A 17 -15.19 8.08 -19.54
N ASP A 18 -15.20 9.02 -18.61
CA ASP A 18 -14.27 9.03 -17.51
C ASP A 18 -14.43 7.71 -16.77
N ALA A 19 -13.55 6.76 -17.07
CA ALA A 19 -13.39 5.57 -16.25
C ALA A 19 -12.82 6.04 -14.92
N LEU A 20 -13.69 6.48 -14.02
CA LEU A 20 -13.35 6.75 -12.62
C LEU A 20 -12.78 5.46 -12.04
N SER A 21 -11.48 5.34 -12.03
CA SER A 21 -10.82 4.26 -11.35
C SER A 21 -11.14 4.44 -9.86
N LYS A 22 -11.86 3.48 -9.30
CA LYS A 22 -12.22 3.51 -7.89
C LYS A 22 -10.99 3.22 -7.06
N GLU A 23 -10.42 4.23 -6.43
CA GLU A 23 -9.39 4.04 -5.44
C GLU A 23 -9.98 3.59 -4.09
N ILE A 24 -9.30 2.66 -3.44
CA ILE A 24 -9.62 2.20 -2.09
C ILE A 24 -8.43 2.54 -1.21
N GLN A 25 -8.64 3.46 -0.28
CA GLN A 25 -7.63 3.78 0.70
C GLN A 25 -7.49 2.64 1.71
N VAL A 26 -6.33 1.99 1.73
CA VAL A 26 -6.07 0.85 2.60
C VAL A 26 -5.84 1.29 4.03
N PHE A 27 -5.08 2.37 4.24
CA PHE A 27 -4.80 2.96 5.56
C PHE A 27 -5.15 4.44 5.55
N GLU A 28 -5.86 4.91 6.58
CA GLU A 28 -6.22 6.31 6.76
C GLU A 28 -5.16 7.08 7.55
N PHE A 29 -4.24 6.37 8.18
CA PHE A 29 -3.19 6.91 9.05
C PHE A 29 -3.75 7.87 10.11
N THR A 30 -4.76 7.38 10.84
CA THR A 30 -5.34 8.10 11.99
C THR A 30 -4.97 7.41 13.30
N GLU A 31 -4.98 8.14 14.41
CA GLU A 31 -4.74 7.58 15.74
C GLU A 31 -5.80 6.54 16.11
N ILE A 32 -7.05 6.78 15.70
CA ILE A 32 -8.17 5.84 15.91
C ILE A 32 -7.87 4.53 15.17
N GLU A 33 -7.50 4.59 13.90
CA GLU A 33 -7.12 3.40 13.15
C GLU A 33 -5.94 2.69 13.79
N LEU A 34 -4.88 3.41 14.13
CA LEU A 34 -3.67 2.85 14.75
C LEU A 34 -3.99 2.10 16.04
N SER A 35 -4.90 2.62 16.86
CA SER A 35 -5.32 1.99 18.13
C SER A 35 -6.03 0.64 17.92
N THR A 36 -6.64 0.43 16.76
CA THR A 36 -7.34 -0.83 16.42
C THR A 36 -6.41 -1.91 15.85
N LEU A 37 -5.22 -1.51 15.39
CA LEU A 37 -4.27 -2.42 14.75
C LEU A 37 -3.43 -3.17 15.79
N LYS A 38 -3.14 -4.44 15.50
CA LYS A 38 -2.32 -5.28 16.38
C LYS A 38 -0.86 -5.24 15.95
N VAL A 39 0.00 -4.76 16.85
CA VAL A 39 1.44 -4.84 16.67
C VAL A 39 1.94 -6.20 17.13
N LYS A 40 2.47 -7.00 16.20
CA LYS A 40 3.04 -8.32 16.49
C LYS A 40 4.56 -8.26 16.40
N LYS A 41 5.24 -8.59 17.52
CA LYS A 41 6.69 -8.72 17.56
C LYS A 41 7.18 -9.81 16.61
N ILE A 42 8.22 -9.54 15.85
CA ILE A 42 8.89 -10.55 15.01
C ILE A 42 9.70 -11.48 15.92
N ARG A 43 9.73 -12.77 15.55
CA ARG A 43 10.52 -13.77 16.28
C ARG A 43 12.01 -13.41 16.24
N GLY A 44 12.65 -13.40 17.38
CA GLY A 44 14.06 -13.03 17.54
C GLY A 44 14.32 -11.54 17.78
N ALA A 45 13.31 -10.67 17.69
CA ALA A 45 13.47 -9.27 18.07
C ALA A 45 13.38 -9.08 19.59
N ASP A 46 14.13 -8.14 20.13
CA ASP A 46 14.12 -7.85 21.58
C ASP A 46 12.86 -7.08 21.98
N ALA A 47 12.43 -6.14 21.16
CA ALA A 47 11.29 -5.27 21.42
C ALA A 47 10.39 -5.12 20.20
N LYS A 48 9.24 -4.47 20.39
CA LYS A 48 8.35 -4.04 19.31
C LYS A 48 8.76 -2.68 18.78
N THR A 49 8.66 -2.49 17.47
CA THR A 49 8.73 -1.17 16.82
C THR A 49 7.65 -0.24 17.39
N LYS A 50 7.99 1.01 17.59
CA LYS A 50 7.04 2.05 17.99
C LYS A 50 6.41 2.65 16.74
N TYR A 51 5.09 2.70 16.71
CA TYR A 51 4.31 3.29 15.63
C TYR A 51 3.60 4.54 16.13
N SER A 52 3.55 5.56 15.29
CA SER A 52 2.78 6.79 15.50
C SER A 52 2.28 7.33 14.19
N VAL A 53 1.27 8.17 14.23
CA VAL A 53 0.75 8.89 13.07
C VAL A 53 1.40 10.27 13.01
N GLY A 54 1.71 10.73 11.82
CA GLY A 54 2.21 12.07 11.55
C GLY A 54 1.48 12.71 10.38
N THR A 55 1.71 13.99 10.20
CA THR A 55 1.20 14.77 9.06
C THR A 55 2.32 15.64 8.51
N ASN A 56 2.40 15.73 7.18
CA ASN A 56 3.28 16.63 6.47
C ASN A 56 2.55 17.24 5.26
N GLU A 57 3.27 17.94 4.39
CA GLU A 57 2.72 18.53 3.16
C GLU A 57 2.05 17.53 2.20
N ASN A 58 2.47 16.26 2.23
CA ASN A 58 1.91 15.18 1.40
C ASN A 58 0.75 14.45 2.09
N GLY A 59 0.34 14.88 3.28
CA GLY A 59 -0.77 14.30 4.03
C GLY A 59 -0.34 13.50 5.25
N LYS A 60 -1.21 12.58 5.69
CA LYS A 60 -0.99 11.73 6.85
C LYS A 60 -0.10 10.54 6.51
N PHE A 61 0.71 10.12 7.46
CA PHE A 61 1.60 8.97 7.31
C PHE A 61 1.75 8.19 8.61
N LEU A 62 2.13 6.92 8.50
CA LEU A 62 2.55 6.10 9.62
C LEU A 62 4.07 6.21 9.80
N ARG A 63 4.51 6.61 10.98
CA ARG A 63 5.91 6.60 11.38
C ARG A 63 6.22 5.33 12.16
N ALA A 64 7.27 4.63 11.79
CA ALA A 64 7.79 3.47 12.48
C ALA A 64 9.20 3.76 12.99
N VAL A 65 9.41 3.61 14.28
CA VAL A 65 10.73 3.81 14.91
C VAL A 65 11.18 2.49 15.52
N ALA A 66 12.20 1.89 14.92
CA ALA A 66 12.83 0.66 15.38
C ALA A 66 14.15 1.00 16.10
N ASN A 67 14.26 0.62 17.36
CA ASN A 67 15.49 0.67 18.13
C ASN A 67 15.69 -0.70 18.77
N ASN A 68 16.60 -1.50 18.22
CA ASN A 68 16.80 -2.90 18.56
C ASN A 68 15.47 -3.68 18.62
N SER A 69 14.59 -3.41 17.67
CA SER A 69 13.21 -3.86 17.69
C SER A 69 12.71 -4.17 16.27
N ALA A 70 11.83 -5.17 16.17
CA ALA A 70 11.13 -5.46 14.95
C ALA A 70 9.71 -5.94 15.24
N SER A 71 8.75 -5.43 14.48
CA SER A 71 7.36 -5.88 14.56
C SER A 71 6.62 -5.66 13.24
N GLY A 72 5.56 -6.42 13.04
CA GLY A 72 4.61 -6.20 11.96
C GLY A 72 3.37 -5.48 12.46
N LEU A 73 2.84 -4.61 11.64
CA LEU A 73 1.55 -3.94 11.79
C LEU A 73 0.74 -4.20 10.54
N GLY A 74 -0.53 -4.53 10.67
CA GLY A 74 -1.35 -4.78 9.50
C GLY A 74 -2.82 -4.95 9.80
N LYS A 75 -3.62 -4.90 8.75
CA LYS A 75 -5.05 -5.18 8.77
C LYS A 75 -5.46 -6.09 7.62
N GLU A 76 -6.61 -6.70 7.78
CA GLU A 76 -7.24 -7.50 6.75
C GLU A 76 -8.35 -6.70 6.08
N ILE A 77 -8.35 -6.69 4.76
CA ILE A 77 -9.36 -6.01 3.95
C ILE A 77 -9.90 -6.96 2.88
N LYS A 78 -11.15 -6.75 2.48
CA LYS A 78 -11.75 -7.45 1.34
C LYS A 78 -11.74 -6.53 0.13
N ILE A 79 -11.00 -6.89 -0.91
CA ILE A 79 -10.93 -6.14 -2.17
C ILE A 79 -11.17 -7.06 -3.35
N ASN A 80 -11.70 -6.50 -4.43
CA ASN A 80 -11.86 -7.20 -5.69
C ASN A 80 -10.69 -6.83 -6.62
N LEU A 81 -9.72 -7.72 -6.74
CA LEU A 81 -8.51 -7.49 -7.55
C LEU A 81 -8.79 -7.32 -9.05
N ASN A 82 -9.96 -7.74 -9.55
CA ASN A 82 -10.34 -7.46 -10.93
C ASN A 82 -10.74 -6.00 -11.15
N LYS A 83 -11.16 -5.30 -10.09
CA LYS A 83 -11.54 -3.87 -10.12
C LYS A 83 -10.42 -2.95 -9.66
N THR A 84 -9.58 -3.42 -8.74
CA THR A 84 -8.46 -2.67 -8.16
C THR A 84 -7.19 -3.54 -8.16
N PRO A 85 -6.58 -3.80 -9.34
CA PRO A 85 -5.45 -4.73 -9.47
C PRO A 85 -4.12 -4.13 -9.03
N PHE A 86 -4.05 -2.82 -8.86
CA PHE A 86 -2.82 -2.10 -8.49
C PHE A 86 -2.83 -1.70 -7.02
N ILE A 87 -1.65 -1.61 -6.43
CA ILE A 87 -1.44 -1.02 -5.12
C ILE A 87 -0.42 0.11 -5.24
N ASN A 88 -0.75 1.26 -4.68
CA ASN A 88 0.16 2.40 -4.58
C ASN A 88 0.73 2.43 -3.16
N ILE A 89 2.05 2.42 -3.06
CA ILE A 89 2.77 2.47 -1.79
C ILE A 89 3.79 3.59 -1.88
N THR A 90 3.72 4.54 -0.97
CA THR A 90 4.74 5.59 -0.83
C THR A 90 5.37 5.45 0.53
N TRP A 91 6.70 5.36 0.57
CA TRP A 91 7.44 5.31 1.81
C TRP A 91 8.75 6.08 1.74
N LYS A 92 9.32 6.36 2.89
CA LYS A 92 10.63 6.98 3.05
C LYS A 92 11.35 6.28 4.20
N VAL A 93 12.62 5.94 3.98
CA VAL A 93 13.52 5.50 5.05
C VAL A 93 14.32 6.73 5.49
N GLU A 94 14.15 7.16 6.75
CA GLU A 94 14.88 8.32 7.30
C GLU A 94 16.25 7.90 7.81
N LYS A 95 16.38 6.67 8.33
CA LYS A 95 17.62 6.12 8.83
C LYS A 95 17.69 4.64 8.48
N ASP A 96 18.68 4.28 7.70
CA ASP A 96 18.92 2.92 7.30
C ASP A 96 19.70 2.12 8.36
N LEU A 97 19.78 0.81 8.17
CA LEU A 97 20.50 -0.10 9.05
C LEU A 97 22.00 -0.03 8.73
N PRO A 98 22.85 0.39 9.68
CA PRO A 98 24.27 0.57 9.39
C PRO A 98 24.99 -0.77 9.18
N GLY A 99 25.87 -0.83 8.18
CA GLY A 99 26.79 -1.95 7.98
C GLY A 99 26.18 -3.23 7.42
N ILE A 100 24.92 -3.19 6.98
CA ILE A 100 24.25 -4.34 6.37
C ILE A 100 24.55 -4.40 4.88
N LYS A 101 24.98 -5.57 4.41
CA LYS A 101 25.16 -5.87 2.99
C LYS A 101 23.93 -6.62 2.49
N GLU A 102 22.90 -5.89 2.04
CA GLU A 102 21.59 -6.43 1.66
C GLU A 102 21.63 -7.44 0.51
N ASN A 103 22.69 -7.41 -0.32
CA ASN A 103 22.92 -8.36 -1.40
C ASN A 103 23.46 -9.73 -0.92
N THR A 104 23.60 -9.92 0.38
CA THR A 104 24.05 -11.20 0.97
C THR A 104 22.93 -11.82 1.80
N LYS A 105 22.95 -13.17 1.91
CA LYS A 105 21.96 -13.87 2.73
C LYS A 105 21.98 -13.45 4.21
N LYS A 106 23.13 -13.05 4.73
CA LYS A 106 23.30 -12.52 6.08
C LYS A 106 22.73 -11.12 6.25
N GLY A 107 22.74 -10.34 5.17
CA GLY A 107 22.30 -8.95 5.17
C GLY A 107 20.88 -8.76 4.63
N HIS A 108 20.08 -9.82 4.47
CA HIS A 108 18.68 -9.72 4.10
C HIS A 108 17.82 -9.17 5.26
N ASP A 109 18.30 -8.12 5.88
CA ASP A 109 17.55 -7.31 6.84
C ASP A 109 17.36 -5.92 6.24
N PHE A 110 16.14 -5.44 6.23
CA PHE A 110 15.77 -4.17 5.60
C PHE A 110 15.12 -3.27 6.64
N ALA A 111 15.36 -1.96 6.53
CA ALA A 111 14.82 -0.98 7.44
C ALA A 111 13.27 -0.98 7.47
N ALA A 112 12.65 -1.27 6.33
CA ALA A 112 11.21 -1.42 6.21
C ALA A 112 10.83 -2.47 5.17
N ARG A 113 9.67 -3.11 5.37
CA ARG A 113 9.06 -4.03 4.40
C ARG A 113 7.56 -3.86 4.37
N VAL A 114 6.96 -3.93 3.20
CA VAL A 114 5.51 -4.02 3.06
C VAL A 114 5.14 -5.38 2.48
N PHE A 115 4.28 -6.11 3.18
CA PHE A 115 3.75 -7.38 2.74
C PHE A 115 2.31 -7.23 2.28
N VAL A 116 2.01 -7.70 1.07
CA VAL A 116 0.66 -7.92 0.59
C VAL A 116 0.41 -9.41 0.59
N ILE A 117 -0.52 -9.87 1.44
CA ILE A 117 -0.76 -11.29 1.68
C ILE A 117 -2.17 -11.66 1.20
N LYS A 118 -2.24 -12.57 0.22
CA LYS A 118 -3.49 -13.19 -0.21
C LYS A 118 -3.71 -14.49 0.56
N LYS A 119 -4.79 -14.56 1.33
CA LYS A 119 -5.22 -15.82 1.94
C LYS A 119 -5.80 -16.73 0.87
N THR A 120 -5.24 -17.94 0.72
CA THR A 120 -5.66 -18.92 -0.29
C THR A 120 -6.16 -20.22 0.32
N GLY A 121 -6.08 -20.37 1.63
CA GLY A 121 -6.55 -21.57 2.36
C GLY A 121 -6.62 -21.36 3.86
N ALA A 122 -6.91 -22.44 4.57
CA ALA A 122 -7.13 -22.44 6.02
C ALA A 122 -5.83 -22.30 6.84
N THR A 123 -4.69 -22.62 6.26
CA THR A 123 -3.40 -22.57 6.97
C THR A 123 -2.54 -21.39 6.52
N PRO A 124 -1.66 -20.87 7.38
CA PRO A 124 -0.72 -19.82 6.98
C PRO A 124 0.21 -20.23 5.82
N LEU A 125 0.51 -21.53 5.67
CA LEU A 125 1.37 -22.06 4.62
C LEU A 125 0.74 -22.00 3.23
N SER A 126 -0.60 -21.90 3.14
CA SER A 126 -1.32 -21.76 1.88
C SER A 126 -1.42 -20.31 1.39
N ASN A 127 -0.92 -19.34 2.16
CA ASN A 127 -0.98 -17.93 1.77
C ASN A 127 0.07 -17.62 0.70
N ARG A 128 -0.29 -16.69 -0.19
CA ARG A 128 0.67 -16.07 -1.14
C ARG A 128 0.98 -14.67 -0.67
N ALA A 129 2.26 -14.30 -0.69
CA ALA A 129 2.71 -12.98 -0.26
C ALA A 129 3.62 -12.36 -1.32
N ILE A 130 3.49 -11.04 -1.50
CA ILE A 130 4.44 -10.19 -2.18
C ILE A 130 5.11 -9.35 -1.12
N ASN A 131 6.41 -9.24 -1.16
CA ASN A 131 7.22 -8.45 -0.25
C ASN A 131 7.88 -7.31 -1.02
N TYR A 132 7.63 -6.09 -0.59
CA TYR A 132 8.29 -4.87 -1.08
C TYR A 132 9.34 -4.45 -0.06
N VAL A 133 10.56 -4.19 -0.52
CA VAL A 133 11.73 -3.78 0.27
C VAL A 133 12.39 -2.59 -0.36
#